data_632128e539e4884af13fc3a8c5dbd8ed
#
_entry.id   632128e539e4884af13fc3a8c5dbd8ed
#
_cell.length_a   1.000
_cell.length_b   1.000
_cell.length_c   1.000
_cell.angle_alpha   90.00
_cell.angle_beta   90.00
_cell.angle_gamma   90.00
#
_symmetry.space_group_name_H-M   'P 1'
#
loop_
_entity.id
_entity.type
_entity.pdbx_description
1 polymer ?
#
loop_
_entity_poly.entity_id
_entity_poly.type
_entity_poly.pdbx_seq_one_letter_code
_entity_poly.pdbx_strand_id
1 'polypeptide(L)'
;MHTIHTNSVQETEAVGRALATRLHGGCVVALFGGMGMGKTAFVRGLAQGLGIDAEVTSPTFALVHEYGGSPPLCHFDMYRVNSWDGLYSTGFFDYLDAGGILAVEWSENIEGALPEDAIRVSFQRGAFESERIITIEKGGESA
;
A
#
# COMPACT_ATOMS: atom_id res chain seq x y z
N MET A 1 12.08 -11.71 -2.19
CA MET A 1 11.32 -11.45 -0.95
C MET A 1 12.24 -10.87 0.11
N HIS A 2 11.84 -9.81 0.74
CA HIS A 2 12.59 -9.16 1.80
C HIS A 2 11.76 -9.09 3.07
N THR A 3 12.37 -9.43 4.19
CA THR A 3 11.73 -9.33 5.50
C THR A 3 12.49 -8.31 6.34
N ILE A 4 11.79 -7.31 6.86
CA ILE A 4 12.36 -6.21 7.60
C ILE A 4 11.67 -6.11 8.95
N HIS A 5 12.46 -5.94 10.01
CA HIS A 5 11.94 -5.71 11.35
C HIS A 5 12.03 -4.23 11.66
N THR A 6 10.93 -3.64 12.10
CA THR A 6 10.90 -2.24 12.54
C THR A 6 10.43 -2.17 13.99
N ASN A 7 10.93 -1.18 14.73
CA ASN A 7 10.62 -1.01 16.14
C ASN A 7 9.92 0.32 16.45
N SER A 8 9.59 1.08 15.43
CA SER A 8 8.92 2.37 15.59
C SER A 8 8.16 2.74 14.34
N VAL A 9 7.26 3.71 14.49
CA VAL A 9 6.53 4.30 13.36
C VAL A 9 7.52 4.90 12.36
N GLN A 10 8.54 5.59 12.87
CA GLN A 10 9.56 6.23 12.03
C GLN A 10 10.33 5.21 11.20
N GLU A 11 10.65 4.06 11.76
CA GLU A 11 11.33 3.00 11.02
C GLU A 11 10.41 2.40 9.94
N THR A 12 9.13 2.24 10.23
CA THR A 12 8.16 1.77 9.24
C THR A 12 8.02 2.76 8.08
N GLU A 13 7.99 4.06 8.39
CA GLU A 13 7.99 5.10 7.35
C GLU A 13 9.25 5.01 6.49
N ALA A 14 10.41 4.75 7.11
CA ALA A 14 11.67 4.62 6.38
C ALA A 14 11.63 3.47 5.37
N VAL A 15 10.97 2.37 5.71
CA VAL A 15 10.79 1.25 4.78
C VAL A 15 9.96 1.69 3.57
N GLY A 16 8.89 2.43 3.81
CA GLY A 16 8.07 3.00 2.73
C GLY A 16 8.86 3.94 1.84
N ARG A 17 9.67 4.84 2.42
CA ARG A 17 10.52 5.74 1.64
C ARG A 17 11.48 4.98 0.74
N ALA A 18 12.08 3.93 1.26
CA ALA A 18 13.02 3.12 0.48
C ALA A 18 12.32 2.42 -0.69
N LEU A 19 11.12 1.88 -0.46
CA LEU A 19 10.37 1.23 -1.52
C LEU A 19 9.96 2.21 -2.61
N ALA A 20 9.66 3.46 -2.23
CA ALA A 20 9.21 4.48 -3.17
C ALA A 20 10.18 4.68 -4.34
N THR A 21 11.47 4.49 -4.12
CA THR A 21 12.48 4.65 -5.17
C THR A 21 12.35 3.65 -6.31
N ARG A 22 11.60 2.58 -6.11
CA ARG A 22 11.37 1.53 -7.10
C ARG A 22 10.04 1.65 -7.82
N LEU A 23 9.21 2.61 -7.44
CA LEU A 23 7.85 2.74 -7.95
C LEU A 23 7.81 3.61 -9.19
N HIS A 24 6.88 3.30 -10.08
CA HIS A 24 6.59 4.09 -11.28
C HIS A 24 5.09 4.03 -11.54
N GLY A 25 4.59 4.86 -12.44
CA GLY A 25 3.18 4.85 -12.80
C GLY A 25 2.72 3.47 -13.24
N GLY A 26 1.54 3.08 -12.78
CA GLY A 26 0.98 1.75 -13.02
C GLY A 26 1.33 0.70 -11.99
N CYS A 27 2.17 1.02 -10.98
CA CYS A 27 2.47 0.09 -9.89
C CYS A 27 1.32 -0.02 -8.91
N VAL A 28 1.07 -1.23 -8.44
CA VAL A 28 0.15 -1.48 -7.33
C VAL A 28 0.97 -2.00 -6.15
N VAL A 29 0.83 -1.33 -5.01
CA VAL A 29 1.42 -1.76 -3.75
C VAL A 29 0.28 -2.29 -2.89
N ALA A 30 0.19 -3.61 -2.79
CA ALA A 30 -0.89 -4.29 -2.09
C ALA A 30 -0.48 -4.53 -0.63
N LEU A 31 -1.23 -3.95 0.30
CA LEU A 31 -0.93 -3.99 1.74
C LEU A 31 -1.84 -4.99 2.43
N PHE A 32 -1.23 -5.92 3.15
CA PHE A 32 -1.92 -6.98 3.88
C PHE A 32 -1.60 -6.88 5.36
N GLY A 33 -2.58 -7.17 6.18
CA GLY A 33 -2.42 -7.14 7.63
C GLY A 33 -3.61 -6.49 8.31
N GLY A 34 -3.80 -6.80 9.58
CA GLY A 34 -4.90 -6.28 10.36
C GLY A 34 -4.78 -4.78 10.67
N MET A 35 -5.77 -4.27 11.38
CA MET A 35 -5.77 -2.88 11.83
C MET A 35 -4.62 -2.65 12.81
N GLY A 36 -4.05 -1.45 12.78
CA GLY A 36 -2.99 -1.07 13.70
C GLY A 36 -1.64 -1.69 13.43
N MET A 37 -1.43 -2.27 12.25
CA MET A 37 -0.16 -2.93 11.92
C MET A 37 0.88 -2.02 11.27
N GLY A 38 0.57 -0.73 11.07
CA GLY A 38 1.52 0.23 10.50
C GLY A 38 1.36 0.51 9.01
N LYS A 39 0.26 0.09 8.41
CA LYS A 39 0.03 0.30 6.97
C LYS A 39 0.00 1.79 6.62
N THR A 40 -0.68 2.60 7.43
CA THR A 40 -0.76 4.05 7.18
C THR A 40 0.62 4.72 7.29
N ALA A 41 1.41 4.33 8.27
CA ALA A 41 2.79 4.84 8.42
C ALA A 41 3.64 4.47 7.19
N PHE A 42 3.47 3.26 6.70
CA PHE A 42 4.17 2.81 5.49
C PHE A 42 3.78 3.66 4.28
N VAL A 43 2.49 3.93 4.10
CA VAL A 43 2.02 4.77 2.99
C VAL A 43 2.53 6.20 3.13
N ARG A 44 2.61 6.72 4.36
CA ARG A 44 3.21 8.02 4.61
C ARG A 44 4.66 8.06 4.13
N GLY A 45 5.41 6.98 4.39
CA GLY A 45 6.76 6.83 3.87
C GLY A 45 6.81 6.79 2.35
N LEU A 46 5.87 6.09 1.72
CA LEU A 46 5.78 6.08 0.25
C LEU A 46 5.61 7.50 -0.30
N ALA A 47 4.69 8.26 0.28
CA ALA A 47 4.44 9.64 -0.14
C ALA A 47 5.70 10.49 -0.01
N GLN A 48 6.38 10.38 1.14
CA GLN A 48 7.62 11.11 1.39
C GLN A 48 8.68 10.76 0.35
N GLY A 49 8.86 9.48 0.07
CA GLY A 49 9.84 9.02 -0.91
C GLY A 49 9.53 9.42 -2.35
N LEU A 50 8.25 9.63 -2.64
CA LEU A 50 7.81 10.11 -3.96
C LEU A 50 7.84 11.64 -4.06
N GLY A 51 8.26 12.33 -3.01
CA GLY A 51 8.30 13.79 -2.99
C GLY A 51 6.94 14.44 -2.86
N ILE A 52 5.95 13.72 -2.35
CA ILE A 52 4.59 14.21 -2.20
C ILE A 52 4.42 14.76 -0.79
N ASP A 53 4.10 16.06 -0.69
CA ASP A 53 3.84 16.71 0.59
C ASP A 53 2.33 16.65 0.85
N ALA A 54 1.89 15.60 1.52
CA ALA A 54 0.49 15.38 1.84
C ALA A 54 0.34 14.79 3.23
N GLU A 55 -0.77 15.11 3.88
CA GLU A 55 -1.13 14.49 5.15
C GLU A 55 -1.78 13.13 4.87
N VAL A 56 -1.04 12.05 5.15
CA VAL A 56 -1.51 10.70 4.87
C VAL A 56 -2.31 10.17 6.05
N THR A 57 -3.57 9.86 5.80
CA THR A 57 -4.47 9.23 6.76
C THR A 57 -5.15 8.03 6.10
N SER A 58 -5.69 7.13 6.93
CA SER A 58 -6.41 5.97 6.39
C SER A 58 -7.68 6.44 5.66
N PRO A 59 -7.94 5.96 4.42
CA PRO A 59 -9.13 6.37 3.66
C PRO A 59 -10.40 5.59 4.04
N THR A 60 -10.61 5.34 5.33
CA THR A 60 -11.65 4.43 5.83
C THR A 60 -13.05 4.77 5.33
N PHE A 61 -13.41 6.04 5.24
CA PHE A 61 -14.75 6.47 4.82
C PHE A 61 -14.81 6.89 3.35
N ALA A 62 -13.70 7.39 2.83
CA ALA A 62 -13.66 7.92 1.47
C ALA A 62 -13.39 6.85 0.41
N LEU A 63 -12.94 5.66 0.81
CA LEU A 63 -12.50 4.55 -0.03
C LEU A 63 -11.21 4.83 -0.78
N VAL A 64 -10.96 6.07 -1.21
CA VAL A 64 -9.72 6.45 -1.89
C VAL A 64 -9.32 7.87 -1.49
N HIS A 65 -8.02 8.06 -1.23
CA HIS A 65 -7.40 9.38 -1.09
C HIS A 65 -6.40 9.56 -2.21
N GLU A 66 -6.52 10.65 -2.96
CA GLU A 66 -5.54 11.02 -3.97
C GLU A 66 -4.61 12.06 -3.35
N TYR A 67 -3.31 11.75 -3.31
CA TYR A 67 -2.33 12.64 -2.68
C TYR A 67 -1.59 13.51 -3.69
N GLY A 68 -1.90 13.38 -4.97
CA GLY A 68 -1.21 14.14 -6.00
C GLY A 68 0.11 13.49 -6.39
N GLY A 69 1.00 14.29 -6.98
CA GLY A 69 2.27 13.81 -7.50
C GLY A 69 2.21 13.51 -8.99
N SER A 70 3.36 13.19 -9.55
CA SER A 70 3.47 12.87 -10.98
C SER A 70 4.45 11.70 -11.13
N PRO A 71 3.96 10.46 -11.18
CA PRO A 71 2.56 10.03 -11.16
C PRO A 71 1.89 10.22 -9.81
N PRO A 72 0.55 10.32 -9.78
CA PRO A 72 -0.15 10.50 -8.52
C PRO A 72 -0.15 9.25 -7.65
N LEU A 73 -0.10 9.45 -6.35
CA LEU A 73 -0.27 8.37 -5.38
C LEU A 73 -1.74 8.31 -4.96
N CYS A 74 -2.36 7.15 -5.13
CA CYS A 74 -3.76 6.91 -4.77
C CYS A 74 -3.80 5.84 -3.68
N HIS A 75 -4.42 6.16 -2.56
CA HIS A 75 -4.46 5.30 -1.37
C HIS A 75 -5.89 4.77 -1.20
N PHE A 76 -6.06 3.47 -1.35
CA PHE A 76 -7.37 2.80 -1.29
C PHE A 76 -7.54 2.03 0.00
N ASP A 77 -8.79 1.94 0.48
CA ASP A 77 -9.18 1.04 1.56
C ASP A 77 -10.26 0.10 1.02
N MET A 78 -9.94 -1.18 0.94
CA MET A 78 -10.85 -2.21 0.42
C MET A 78 -11.56 -3.00 1.53
N TYR A 79 -11.55 -2.48 2.75
CA TYR A 79 -12.13 -3.19 3.90
C TYR A 79 -13.58 -3.61 3.67
N ARG A 80 -14.38 -2.74 3.03
CA ARG A 80 -15.81 -2.99 2.80
C ARG A 80 -16.12 -3.58 1.44
N VAL A 81 -15.10 -3.83 0.62
CA VAL A 81 -15.31 -4.40 -0.71
C VAL A 81 -15.48 -5.91 -0.58
N ASN A 82 -16.60 -6.43 -1.06
CA ASN A 82 -16.90 -7.85 -0.98
C ASN A 82 -17.47 -8.42 -2.29
N SER A 83 -17.39 -7.65 -3.37
CA SER A 83 -17.90 -8.07 -4.67
C SER A 83 -17.15 -7.35 -5.79
N TRP A 84 -17.25 -7.89 -7.00
CA TRP A 84 -16.69 -7.23 -8.17
C TRP A 84 -17.36 -5.88 -8.43
N ASP A 85 -18.70 -5.80 -8.28
CA ASP A 85 -19.42 -4.54 -8.44
C ASP A 85 -18.93 -3.49 -7.44
N GLY A 86 -18.71 -3.89 -6.20
CA GLY A 86 -18.15 -2.99 -5.18
C GLY A 86 -16.76 -2.50 -5.56
N LEU A 87 -15.92 -3.39 -6.08
CA LEU A 87 -14.58 -3.03 -6.52
C LEU A 87 -14.63 -2.04 -7.70
N TYR A 88 -15.44 -2.31 -8.72
CA TYR A 88 -15.60 -1.40 -9.86
C TYR A 88 -16.05 -0.01 -9.40
N SER A 89 -16.93 0.05 -8.40
CA SER A 89 -17.45 1.31 -7.88
C SER A 89 -16.39 2.18 -7.19
N THR A 90 -15.27 1.59 -6.75
CA THR A 90 -14.18 2.36 -6.12
C THR A 90 -13.39 3.20 -7.13
N GLY A 91 -13.46 2.86 -8.42
CA GLY A 91 -12.63 3.48 -9.44
C GLY A 91 -11.23 2.88 -9.56
N PHE A 92 -10.98 1.77 -8.87
CA PHE A 92 -9.65 1.14 -8.83
C PHE A 92 -9.05 0.94 -10.23
N PHE A 93 -9.83 0.36 -11.14
CA PHE A 93 -9.32 0.07 -12.49
C PHE A 93 -9.07 1.35 -13.30
N ASP A 94 -9.90 2.38 -13.11
CA ASP A 94 -9.72 3.65 -13.80
C ASP A 94 -8.45 4.37 -13.33
N TYR A 95 -8.19 4.36 -12.02
CA TYR A 95 -6.97 4.94 -11.47
C TYR A 95 -5.73 4.20 -11.95
N LEU A 96 -5.81 2.86 -12.04
CA LEU A 96 -4.71 2.05 -12.53
C LEU A 96 -4.43 2.35 -14.01
N ASP A 97 -5.46 2.41 -14.82
CA ASP A 97 -5.35 2.71 -16.26
C ASP A 97 -4.81 4.12 -16.50
N ALA A 98 -5.09 5.04 -15.58
CA ALA A 98 -4.58 6.41 -15.67
C ALA A 98 -3.10 6.54 -15.33
N GLY A 99 -2.45 5.45 -14.91
CA GLY A 99 -1.01 5.44 -14.64
C GLY A 99 -0.63 5.90 -13.25
N GLY A 100 -1.56 5.84 -12.29
CA GLY A 100 -1.27 6.17 -10.90
C GLY A 100 -0.43 5.10 -10.21
N ILE A 101 0.12 5.46 -9.05
CA ILE A 101 0.72 4.49 -8.12
C ILE A 101 -0.35 4.23 -7.06
N LEU A 102 -0.78 2.97 -6.95
CA LEU A 102 -1.89 2.61 -6.07
C LEU A 102 -1.37 1.88 -4.84
N ALA A 103 -1.64 2.43 -3.66
CA ALA A 103 -1.38 1.78 -2.37
C ALA A 103 -2.74 1.31 -1.84
N VAL A 104 -2.90 0.01 -1.65
CA VAL A 104 -4.21 -0.61 -1.40
C VAL A 104 -4.21 -1.34 -0.07
N GLU A 105 -4.94 -0.83 0.91
CA GLU A 105 -5.15 -1.51 2.20
C GLU A 105 -6.27 -2.53 2.06
N TRP A 106 -6.21 -3.59 2.87
CA TRP A 106 -7.15 -4.71 2.83
C TRP A 106 -7.17 -5.39 1.46
N SER A 107 -5.98 -5.57 0.89
CA SER A 107 -5.83 -6.22 -0.41
C SER A 107 -6.29 -7.67 -0.40
N GLU A 108 -6.40 -8.29 0.78
CA GLU A 108 -7.01 -9.61 0.95
C GLU A 108 -8.38 -9.71 0.30
N ASN A 109 -9.13 -8.61 0.31
CA ASN A 109 -10.49 -8.59 -0.21
C ASN A 109 -10.56 -8.54 -1.73
N ILE A 110 -9.46 -8.21 -2.40
CA ILE A 110 -9.44 -8.06 -3.86
C ILE A 110 -8.30 -8.83 -4.52
N GLU A 111 -7.83 -9.92 -3.90
CA GLU A 111 -6.66 -10.63 -4.41
C GLU A 111 -6.80 -11.03 -5.88
N GLY A 112 -7.98 -11.47 -6.30
CA GLY A 112 -8.22 -11.86 -7.67
C GLY A 112 -8.13 -10.73 -8.68
N ALA A 113 -8.15 -9.48 -8.22
CA ALA A 113 -8.06 -8.30 -9.08
C ALA A 113 -6.65 -7.70 -9.13
N LEU A 114 -5.74 -8.15 -8.25
CA LEU A 114 -4.39 -7.60 -8.20
C LEU A 114 -3.60 -8.01 -9.45
N PRO A 115 -2.85 -7.06 -10.06
CA PRO A 115 -1.94 -7.41 -11.15
C PRO A 115 -0.91 -8.44 -10.72
N GLU A 116 -0.42 -9.24 -11.65
CA GLU A 116 0.60 -10.25 -11.37
C GLU A 116 1.89 -9.62 -10.82
N ASP A 117 2.22 -8.42 -11.27
CA ASP A 117 3.43 -7.71 -10.86
C ASP A 117 3.20 -6.81 -9.64
N ALA A 118 2.06 -6.92 -8.96
CA ALA A 118 1.80 -6.15 -7.76
C ALA A 118 2.87 -6.41 -6.70
N ILE A 119 3.28 -5.36 -6.02
CA ILE A 119 4.21 -5.46 -4.89
C ILE A 119 3.36 -5.76 -3.66
N ARG A 120 3.59 -6.92 -3.05
CA ARG A 120 2.83 -7.36 -1.88
C ARG A 120 3.63 -7.03 -0.63
N VAL A 121 3.00 -6.30 0.30
CA VAL A 121 3.61 -5.91 1.57
C VAL A 121 2.73 -6.42 2.68
N SER A 122 3.26 -7.34 3.46
CA SER A 122 2.55 -7.96 4.59
C SER A 122 3.10 -7.43 5.90
N PHE A 123 2.21 -7.13 6.83
CA PHE A 123 2.55 -6.59 8.13
C PHE A 123 2.12 -7.56 9.22
N GLN A 124 3.05 -7.89 10.11
CA GLN A 124 2.78 -8.72 11.29
C GLN A 124 3.35 -8.06 12.52
N ARG A 125 2.73 -8.31 13.67
CA ARG A 125 3.29 -7.89 14.94
C ARG A 125 4.46 -8.82 15.28
N GLY A 126 5.54 -8.23 15.81
CA GLY A 126 6.68 -9.00 16.26
C GLY A 126 6.56 -9.42 17.73
N ALA A 127 7.72 -9.69 18.36
CA ALA A 127 7.77 -10.15 19.74
C ALA A 127 7.33 -9.07 20.73
N PHE A 128 7.53 -7.80 20.38
CA PHE A 128 7.17 -6.66 21.22
C PHE A 128 6.05 -5.88 20.57
N GLU A 129 5.28 -5.12 21.36
CA GLU A 129 4.15 -4.35 20.86
C GLU A 129 4.54 -3.36 19.78
N SER A 130 5.71 -2.73 19.92
CA SER A 130 6.21 -1.75 18.95
C SER A 130 6.88 -2.38 17.72
N GLU A 131 7.16 -3.68 17.78
CA GLU A 131 7.85 -4.36 16.69
C GLU A 131 6.89 -4.75 15.59
N ARG A 132 7.31 -4.50 14.34
CA ARG A 132 6.58 -4.98 13.16
C ARG A 132 7.51 -5.78 12.28
N ILE A 133 6.97 -6.84 11.70
CA ILE A 133 7.67 -7.65 10.71
C ILE A 133 7.01 -7.36 9.38
N ILE A 134 7.77 -6.75 8.47
CA ILE A 134 7.28 -6.31 7.17
C ILE A 134 7.92 -7.18 6.11
N THR A 135 7.11 -7.89 5.34
CA THR A 135 7.59 -8.73 4.26
C THR A 135 7.17 -8.11 2.93
N ILE A 136 8.14 -7.82 2.08
CA ILE A 136 7.93 -7.23 0.77
C ILE A 136 8.27 -8.25 -0.31
N GLU A 137 7.30 -8.50 -1.19
CA GLU A 137 7.44 -9.46 -2.27
C GLU A 137 6.88 -8.86 -3.54
N LYS A 138 7.67 -8.85 -4.62
CA LYS A 138 7.19 -8.40 -5.92
C LYS A 138 6.61 -9.58 -6.67
N GLY A 139 5.35 -9.46 -7.09
CA GLY A 139 4.69 -10.49 -7.88
C GLY A 139 5.42 -10.69 -9.21
N GLY A 140 5.47 -11.94 -9.65
CA GLY A 140 6.17 -12.30 -10.89
C GLY A 140 7.67 -12.48 -10.75
N GLU A 141 8.26 -12.17 -9.60
CA GLU A 141 9.67 -12.47 -9.37
C GLU A 141 9.83 -13.96 -9.08
N SER A 142 10.81 -14.57 -9.73
CA SER A 142 11.21 -15.93 -9.35
C SER A 142 11.95 -15.84 -8.02
N ALA A 143 11.56 -16.70 -7.10
CA ALA A 143 12.16 -16.76 -5.78
C ALA A 143 13.65 -17.10 -5.85
#